data_04d6ff5597266c838ba7fc5e387af73c
#
_entry.id   04d6ff5597266c838ba7fc5e387af73c
#
_cell.length_a   1.000
_cell.length_b   1.000
_cell.length_c   1.000
_cell.angle_alpha   90.00
_cell.angle_beta   90.00
_cell.angle_gamma   90.00
#
_symmetry.space_group_name_H-M   'P 1'
#
loop_
_entity.id
_entity.type
_entity.pdbx_description
1 polymer ?
#
loop_
_entity_poly.entity_id
_entity_poly.type
_entity_poly.pdbx_seq_one_letter_code
_entity_poly.pdbx_strand_id
1 'polypeptide(L)'
;MGVNYIYEEHLIDRQAAAEEAMLKEFEAGNYTIQNPLVKYNLYFISPLTAVVCFETEKETPVTITVFGKTKEANMSHTFPKAKKHVLPVLGLYSNYSNKVEIRAYRGESNVI
;
A
#
# COMPACT_ATOMS: atom_id res chain seq x y z
N MET A 1 -20.82 -23.44 -13.74
CA MET A 1 -21.39 -22.12 -13.56
C MET A 1 -21.49 -21.72 -12.10
N GLY A 2 -22.12 -22.50 -11.24
CA GLY A 2 -22.25 -22.21 -9.83
C GLY A 2 -20.89 -22.16 -9.10
N VAL A 3 -19.91 -22.95 -9.52
CA VAL A 3 -18.60 -23.00 -8.89
C VAL A 3 -17.86 -21.66 -9.03
N ASN A 4 -17.85 -21.08 -10.24
CA ASN A 4 -17.19 -19.79 -10.46
C ASN A 4 -17.85 -18.66 -9.68
N TYR A 5 -19.16 -18.68 -9.62
CA TYR A 5 -19.93 -17.66 -8.89
C TYR A 5 -19.65 -17.75 -7.39
N ILE A 6 -19.63 -18.95 -6.83
CA ILE A 6 -19.32 -19.15 -5.40
C ILE A 6 -17.90 -18.73 -5.12
N TYR A 7 -16.94 -19.03 -6.01
CA TYR A 7 -15.56 -18.65 -5.85
C TYR A 7 -15.40 -17.12 -5.79
N GLU A 8 -16.11 -16.39 -6.65
CA GLU A 8 -16.06 -14.92 -6.65
C GLU A 8 -16.62 -14.34 -5.35
N GLU A 9 -17.70 -14.90 -4.82
CA GLU A 9 -18.25 -14.48 -3.53
C GLU A 9 -17.24 -14.70 -2.40
N HIS A 10 -16.59 -15.85 -2.36
CA HIS A 10 -15.58 -16.14 -1.36
C HIS A 10 -14.40 -15.19 -1.46
N LEU A 11 -13.99 -14.84 -2.68
CA LEU A 11 -12.88 -13.89 -2.87
C LEU A 11 -13.25 -12.51 -2.36
N ILE A 12 -14.46 -12.03 -2.64
CA ILE A 12 -14.94 -10.73 -2.16
C ILE A 12 -14.98 -10.71 -0.64
N ASP A 13 -15.48 -11.76 -0.02
CA ASP A 13 -15.54 -11.88 1.44
C ASP A 13 -14.14 -11.87 2.04
N ARG A 14 -13.18 -12.55 1.43
CA ARG A 14 -11.80 -12.59 1.90
C ARG A 14 -11.14 -11.22 1.76
N GLN A 15 -11.41 -10.51 0.67
CA GLN A 15 -10.89 -9.16 0.45
C GLN A 15 -11.42 -8.19 1.51
N ALA A 16 -12.71 -8.24 1.78
CA ALA A 16 -13.34 -7.39 2.78
C ALA A 16 -12.80 -7.68 4.18
N ALA A 17 -12.65 -8.96 4.53
CA ALA A 17 -12.11 -9.37 5.82
C ALA A 17 -10.65 -8.94 5.98
N ALA A 18 -9.85 -9.06 4.92
CA ALA A 18 -8.44 -8.66 4.95
C ALA A 18 -8.30 -7.16 5.12
N GLU A 19 -9.12 -6.38 4.43
CA GLU A 19 -9.11 -4.92 4.55
C GLU A 19 -9.53 -4.48 5.95
N GLU A 20 -10.58 -5.07 6.49
CA GLU A 20 -11.04 -4.78 7.85
C GLU A 20 -9.97 -5.10 8.88
N ALA A 21 -9.32 -6.25 8.77
CA ALA A 21 -8.25 -6.66 9.67
C ALA A 21 -7.06 -5.69 9.59
N MET A 22 -6.70 -5.26 8.39
CA MET A 22 -5.63 -4.29 8.19
C MET A 22 -5.96 -2.95 8.83
N LEU A 23 -7.17 -2.45 8.65
CA LEU A 23 -7.59 -1.18 9.23
C LEU A 23 -7.63 -1.23 10.75
N LYS A 24 -8.04 -2.34 11.34
CA LYS A 24 -7.99 -2.53 12.78
C LYS A 24 -6.57 -2.54 13.30
N GLU A 25 -5.67 -3.23 12.61
CA GLU A 25 -4.25 -3.26 12.95
C GLU A 25 -3.63 -1.86 12.86
N PHE A 26 -4.00 -1.10 11.83
CA PHE A 26 -3.53 0.26 11.65
C PHE A 26 -3.99 1.15 12.80
N GLU A 27 -5.25 1.09 13.18
CA GLU A 27 -5.79 1.89 14.28
C GLU A 27 -5.21 1.52 15.65
N ALA A 28 -4.91 0.25 15.85
CA ALA A 28 -4.37 -0.24 17.11
C ALA A 28 -2.89 0.05 17.30
N GLY A 29 -2.16 0.32 16.21
CA GLY A 29 -0.72 0.53 16.24
C GLY A 29 -0.34 2.00 16.08
N ASN A 30 0.97 2.24 16.15
CA ASN A 30 1.56 3.56 15.98
C ASN A 30 2.43 3.53 14.72
N TYR A 31 1.80 3.64 13.57
CA TYR A 31 2.51 3.56 12.30
C TYR A 31 2.82 4.94 11.76
N THR A 32 4.06 5.15 11.36
CA THR A 32 4.58 6.41 10.82
C THR A 32 5.27 6.14 9.49
N ILE A 33 5.72 7.21 8.82
CA ILE A 33 6.52 7.05 7.60
C ILE A 33 7.77 6.21 7.85
N GLN A 34 8.40 6.36 9.01
CA GLN A 34 9.60 5.59 9.35
C GLN A 34 9.30 4.15 9.76
N ASN A 35 8.06 3.88 10.14
CA ASN A 35 7.64 2.53 10.54
C ASN A 35 6.21 2.28 10.03
N PRO A 36 6.03 2.14 8.71
CA PRO A 36 4.69 1.98 8.14
C PRO A 36 4.19 0.55 8.28
N LEU A 37 2.87 0.39 8.26
CA LEU A 37 2.24 -0.92 8.12
C LEU A 37 2.21 -1.26 6.63
N VAL A 38 2.74 -2.40 6.25
CA VAL A 38 2.81 -2.84 4.85
C VAL A 38 2.13 -4.19 4.71
N LYS A 39 1.18 -4.29 3.79
CA LYS A 39 0.49 -5.54 3.47
C LYS A 39 0.65 -5.84 1.97
N TYR A 40 1.21 -7.00 1.66
CA TYR A 40 1.38 -7.43 0.28
C TYR A 40 0.19 -8.26 -0.17
N ASN A 41 -0.22 -8.07 -1.41
CA ASN A 41 -1.30 -8.84 -2.03
C ASN A 41 -2.56 -8.89 -1.15
N LEU A 42 -2.93 -7.74 -0.56
CA LEU A 42 -4.04 -7.65 0.39
C LEU A 42 -5.35 -8.20 -0.17
N TYR A 43 -5.61 -7.94 -1.44
CA TYR A 43 -6.88 -8.30 -2.07
C TYR A 43 -6.83 -9.62 -2.82
N PHE A 44 -5.73 -10.37 -2.73
CA PHE A 44 -5.55 -11.70 -3.35
C PHE A 44 -5.71 -11.70 -4.87
N ILE A 45 -5.55 -10.54 -5.51
CA ILE A 45 -5.69 -10.40 -6.95
C ILE A 45 -4.32 -10.40 -7.64
N SER A 46 -3.35 -9.72 -7.05
CA SER A 46 -2.04 -9.57 -7.65
C SER A 46 -0.96 -9.56 -6.57
N PRO A 47 0.00 -10.47 -6.63
CA PRO A 47 1.13 -10.48 -5.69
C PRO A 47 2.10 -9.31 -5.91
N LEU A 48 1.92 -8.55 -7.00
CA LEU A 48 2.78 -7.42 -7.35
C LEU A 48 2.21 -6.09 -6.85
N THR A 49 1.34 -6.14 -5.85
CA THR A 49 0.76 -4.96 -5.21
C THR A 49 0.96 -5.00 -3.71
N ALA A 50 0.94 -3.82 -3.10
CA ALA A 50 1.01 -3.68 -1.65
C ALA A 50 0.12 -2.52 -1.22
N VAL A 51 -0.22 -2.49 0.07
CA VAL A 51 -0.91 -1.36 0.69
C VAL A 51 -0.05 -0.89 1.84
N VAL A 52 0.22 0.41 1.89
CA VAL A 52 1.06 1.03 2.92
C VAL A 52 0.18 1.95 3.76
N CYS A 53 0.22 1.78 5.07
CA CYS A 53 -0.56 2.57 6.00
C CYS A 53 0.35 3.25 7.02
N PHE A 54 0.14 4.55 7.21
CA PHE A 54 0.87 5.31 8.22
C PHE A 54 0.11 6.60 8.56
N GLU A 55 0.50 7.24 9.64
CA GLU A 55 -0.10 8.49 10.10
C GLU A 55 0.95 9.59 10.16
N THR A 56 0.57 10.80 9.77
CA THR A 56 1.40 12.00 9.88
C THR A 56 0.80 12.93 10.92
N GLU A 57 1.63 13.78 11.54
CA GLU A 57 1.17 14.71 12.56
C GLU A 57 0.18 15.74 12.02
N LYS A 58 0.43 16.17 10.79
CA LYS A 58 -0.42 17.16 10.11
C LYS A 58 -0.93 16.59 8.81
N GLU A 59 -2.04 17.11 8.31
CA GLU A 59 -2.50 16.77 6.98
C GLU A 59 -1.42 17.13 5.98
N THR A 60 -0.97 16.14 5.22
CA THR A 60 0.12 16.32 4.27
C THR A 60 -0.06 15.46 3.03
N PRO A 61 0.26 15.98 1.84
CA PRO A 61 0.32 15.16 0.64
C PRO A 61 1.52 14.20 0.73
N VAL A 62 1.37 13.03 0.16
CA VAL A 62 2.42 12.02 0.15
C VAL A 62 2.65 11.55 -1.27
N THR A 63 3.91 11.47 -1.68
CA THR A 63 4.32 10.90 -2.96
C THR A 63 4.94 9.54 -2.72
N ILE A 64 4.43 8.54 -3.43
CA ILE A 64 5.02 7.20 -3.45
C ILE A 64 5.71 7.01 -4.79
N THR A 65 6.97 6.61 -4.76
CA THR A 65 7.73 6.28 -5.96
C THR A 65 8.15 4.83 -5.89
N VAL A 66 7.76 4.06 -6.90
CA VAL A 66 8.25 2.69 -7.07
C VAL A 66 9.42 2.75 -8.05
N PHE A 67 10.60 2.38 -7.58
CA PHE A 67 11.80 2.41 -8.40
C PHE A 67 11.77 1.24 -9.37
N GLY A 68 11.88 1.54 -10.66
CA GLY A 68 11.96 0.53 -11.69
C GLY A 68 13.36 -0.09 -11.78
N LYS A 69 13.49 -1.07 -12.66
CA LYS A 69 14.78 -1.72 -12.94
C LYS A 69 15.71 -0.77 -13.69
N THR A 70 15.15 0.24 -14.35
CA THR A 70 15.89 1.35 -14.97
C THR A 70 15.28 2.66 -14.46
N LYS A 71 16.02 3.75 -14.62
CA LYS A 71 15.58 5.08 -14.19
C LYS A 71 14.28 5.50 -14.88
N GLU A 72 14.15 5.15 -16.15
CA GLU A 72 12.97 5.49 -16.96
C GLU A 72 11.72 4.71 -16.55
N ALA A 73 11.89 3.61 -15.83
CA ALA A 73 10.78 2.77 -15.39
C ALA A 73 10.26 3.15 -14.00
N ASN A 74 10.82 4.20 -13.37
CA ASN A 74 10.34 4.67 -12.08
C ASN A 74 8.91 5.22 -12.23
N MET A 75 8.05 4.87 -11.28
CA MET A 75 6.66 5.31 -11.26
C MET A 75 6.38 6.06 -9.97
N SER A 76 5.84 7.27 -10.10
CA SER A 76 5.49 8.09 -8.95
C SER A 76 4.02 8.47 -8.98
N HIS A 77 3.42 8.55 -7.80
CA HIS A 77 2.07 9.02 -7.64
C HIS A 77 1.96 9.84 -6.36
N THR A 78 1.31 11.01 -6.46
CA THR A 78 1.10 11.88 -5.32
C THR A 78 -0.35 11.78 -4.88
N PHE A 79 -0.55 11.52 -3.59
CA PHE A 79 -1.87 11.38 -2.99
C PHE A 79 -2.27 12.67 -2.28
N PRO A 80 -3.58 12.97 -2.21
CA PRO A 80 -4.06 14.18 -1.53
C PRO A 80 -3.65 14.21 -0.06
N LYS A 81 -3.63 15.41 0.51
CA LYS A 81 -3.28 15.58 1.91
C LYS A 81 -4.24 14.85 2.84
N ALA A 82 -3.69 14.19 3.84
CA ALA A 82 -4.42 13.49 4.89
C ALA A 82 -3.49 13.29 6.07
N LYS A 83 -4.05 12.94 7.23
CA LYS A 83 -3.25 12.52 8.39
C LYS A 83 -3.08 11.02 8.39
N LYS A 84 -4.14 10.28 8.12
CA LYS A 84 -4.11 8.82 8.01
C LYS A 84 -4.05 8.45 6.54
N HIS A 85 -3.01 7.72 6.18
CA HIS A 85 -2.75 7.33 4.80
C HIS A 85 -2.91 5.83 4.65
N VAL A 86 -3.74 5.42 3.69
CA VAL A 86 -3.89 4.02 3.26
C VAL A 86 -3.68 4.06 1.76
N LEU A 87 -2.48 3.70 1.31
CA LEU A 87 -2.03 4.00 -0.04
C LEU A 87 -1.69 2.72 -0.80
N PRO A 88 -2.23 2.54 -2.02
CA PRO A 88 -1.84 1.41 -2.85
C PRO A 88 -0.47 1.62 -3.48
N VAL A 89 0.29 0.54 -3.56
CA VAL A 89 1.58 0.51 -4.26
C VAL A 89 1.47 -0.52 -5.37
N LEU A 90 1.59 -0.05 -6.60
CA LEU A 90 1.43 -0.85 -7.81
C LEU A 90 2.75 -0.91 -8.58
N GLY A 91 2.86 -1.85 -9.52
CA GLY A 91 4.00 -1.92 -10.41
C GLY A 91 5.24 -2.58 -9.80
N LEU A 92 5.08 -3.41 -8.79
CA LEU A 92 6.17 -4.16 -8.20
C LEU A 92 6.60 -5.29 -9.15
N TYR A 93 7.87 -5.70 -9.06
CA TYR A 93 8.42 -6.79 -9.86
C TYR A 93 8.46 -8.07 -9.03
N SER A 94 8.18 -9.21 -9.66
CA SER A 94 8.31 -10.51 -9.01
C SER A 94 9.79 -10.91 -8.90
N ASN A 95 10.13 -11.67 -7.87
CA ASN A 95 11.49 -12.14 -7.63
C ASN A 95 12.54 -11.03 -7.69
N TYR A 96 12.21 -9.88 -7.12
CA TYR A 96 13.05 -8.70 -7.18
C TYR A 96 12.95 -7.92 -5.87
N SER A 97 14.06 -7.36 -5.41
CA SER A 97 14.08 -6.50 -4.22
C SER A 97 13.57 -5.11 -4.62
N ASN A 98 12.26 -4.95 -4.58
CA ASN A 98 11.63 -3.67 -4.93
C ASN A 98 11.97 -2.59 -3.90
N LYS A 99 12.26 -1.39 -4.40
CA LYS A 99 12.44 -0.21 -3.55
C LYS A 99 11.27 0.73 -3.76
N VAL A 100 10.68 1.16 -2.68
CA VAL A 100 9.54 2.08 -2.69
C VAL A 100 9.88 3.24 -1.77
N GLU A 101 9.87 4.46 -2.32
CA GLU A 101 10.07 5.66 -1.52
C GLU A 101 8.73 6.26 -1.14
N ILE A 102 8.57 6.56 0.14
CA ILE A 102 7.43 7.29 0.67
C ILE A 102 7.96 8.66 1.08
N ARG A 103 7.42 9.73 0.52
CA ARG A 103 7.89 11.08 0.82
C ARG A 103 6.71 11.98 1.16
N ALA A 104 6.72 12.53 2.37
CA ALA A 104 5.78 13.54 2.77
C ALA A 104 6.22 14.91 2.24
N TYR A 105 5.26 15.74 1.89
CA TYR A 105 5.56 17.08 1.43
C TYR A 105 6.24 17.88 2.55
N ARG A 106 7.39 18.44 2.27
CA ARG A 106 8.20 19.23 3.22
C ARG A 106 8.64 18.46 4.47
N GLY A 107 8.80 17.17 4.39
CA GLY A 107 9.11 16.45 5.60
C GLY A 107 9.78 15.13 5.39
N GLU A 108 9.30 14.16 6.14
CA GLU A 108 9.89 12.86 6.24
C GLU A 108 9.83 12.08 4.94
N SER A 109 10.82 11.23 4.78
CA SER A 109 10.83 10.24 3.70
C SER A 109 11.38 8.92 4.22
N ASN A 110 11.03 7.84 3.57
CA ASN A 110 11.52 6.51 3.89
C ASN A 110 11.55 5.66 2.62
N VAL A 111 12.49 4.74 2.57
CA VAL A 111 12.60 3.75 1.48
C VAL A 111 12.40 2.37 2.09
N ILE A 112 11.42 1.67 1.57
CA ILE A 112 11.04 0.35 2.07
C ILE A 112 11.13 -0.73 1.02
#